data_e9af284b79abb7ab22b7a84674840612
#
_entry.id   e9af284b79abb7ab22b7a84674840612
#
_cell.length_a   1.000
_cell.length_b   1.000
_cell.length_c   1.000
_cell.angle_alpha   90.00
_cell.angle_beta   90.00
_cell.angle_gamma   90.00
#
_symmetry.space_group_name_H-M   'P 1'
#
loop_
_entity.id
_entity.type
_entity.pdbx_description
1 polymer ?
#
loop_
_entity_poly.entity_id
_entity_poly.type
_entity_poly.pdbx_seq_one_letter_code
_entity_poly.pdbx_strand_id
1 'polypeptide(L)'
;ALDLAKEKTGDANLKMEDLRQEDDCLDTWFSSWLWPISLFDGINNPGNEEIKYYYPTADLVTGPDIIFFWVARMIMAGYEYMGDMPFRNVYFTGIVRDKIGRKMSKSLGNSPDPLELIEQFGADGVRMGMMLAAPAGNDILFDEALCEQGRNFNNKIWNAFRLVKGWQVADIEQPEYAKLATEWFDSMLAKT
;
A
#
# COMPACT_ATOMS: atom_id res chain seq x y z
N ALA A 1 25.50 -21.55 12.67
CA ALA A 1 24.83 -22.17 13.82
C ALA A 1 25.86 -22.73 14.82
N LEU A 2 26.75 -23.67 14.40
CA LEU A 2 27.67 -24.32 15.30
C LEU A 2 28.65 -23.35 16.00
N ASP A 3 29.23 -22.42 15.25
CA ASP A 3 30.17 -21.45 15.80
C ASP A 3 29.49 -20.52 16.82
N LEU A 4 28.28 -20.09 16.55
CA LEU A 4 27.48 -19.31 17.46
C LEU A 4 27.07 -20.08 18.72
N ALA A 5 26.78 -21.38 18.56
CA ALA A 5 26.49 -22.26 19.69
C ALA A 5 27.71 -22.42 20.62
N LYS A 6 28.89 -22.65 20.04
CA LYS A 6 30.16 -22.70 20.78
C LYS A 6 30.47 -21.41 21.53
N GLU A 7 30.26 -20.28 20.87
CA GLU A 7 30.44 -18.97 21.49
C GLU A 7 29.50 -18.75 22.68
N LYS A 8 28.21 -19.06 22.50
CA LYS A 8 27.19 -18.84 23.54
C LYS A 8 27.27 -19.81 24.70
N THR A 9 27.66 -21.06 24.46
CA THR A 9 27.78 -22.09 25.52
C THR A 9 29.14 -22.13 26.18
N GLY A 10 30.17 -21.57 25.51
CA GLY A 10 31.57 -21.71 25.95
C GLY A 10 32.16 -23.10 25.72
N ASP A 11 31.44 -24.03 25.10
CA ASP A 11 31.91 -25.40 24.82
C ASP A 11 32.49 -25.52 23.42
N ALA A 12 33.81 -25.54 23.33
CA ALA A 12 34.52 -25.70 22.08
C ALA A 12 34.38 -27.09 21.44
N ASN A 13 33.94 -28.10 22.21
CA ASN A 13 33.81 -29.49 21.76
C ASN A 13 32.49 -29.79 21.06
N LEU A 14 31.52 -28.87 21.08
CA LEU A 14 30.25 -29.03 20.40
C LEU A 14 30.45 -29.38 18.92
N LYS A 15 29.68 -30.34 18.42
CA LYS A 15 29.66 -30.80 17.02
C LYS A 15 28.28 -30.52 16.41
N MET A 16 28.18 -30.62 15.11
CA MET A 16 26.91 -30.47 14.41
C MET A 16 25.84 -31.48 14.82
N GLU A 17 26.30 -32.67 15.24
CA GLU A 17 25.45 -33.77 15.76
C GLU A 17 24.75 -33.43 17.10
N ASP A 18 25.34 -32.51 17.87
CA ASP A 18 24.79 -32.03 19.13
C ASP A 18 23.69 -30.95 18.94
N LEU A 19 23.56 -30.44 17.71
CA LEU A 19 22.55 -29.45 17.34
C LEU A 19 21.33 -30.13 16.72
N ARG A 20 20.16 -29.89 17.26
CA ARG A 20 18.90 -30.33 16.68
C ARG A 20 18.16 -29.10 16.14
N GLN A 21 17.73 -29.17 14.88
CA GLN A 21 16.82 -28.18 14.33
C GLN A 21 15.44 -28.34 14.97
N GLU A 22 14.85 -27.24 15.42
CA GLU A 22 13.49 -27.24 15.95
C GLU A 22 12.48 -27.64 14.88
N ASP A 23 11.52 -28.49 15.25
CA ASP A 23 10.48 -29.00 14.34
C ASP A 23 9.36 -27.96 14.12
N ASP A 24 9.18 -27.03 15.07
CA ASP A 24 8.22 -25.95 14.98
C ASP A 24 8.70 -24.83 14.04
N CYS A 25 7.76 -24.14 13.42
CA CYS A 25 8.04 -22.93 12.65
C CYS A 25 7.88 -21.69 13.53
N LEU A 26 8.61 -20.64 13.18
CA LEU A 26 8.48 -19.35 13.82
C LEU A 26 7.14 -18.69 13.49
N ASP A 27 6.66 -17.84 14.40
CA ASP A 27 5.47 -17.02 14.20
C ASP A 27 5.55 -16.20 12.90
N THR A 28 4.42 -16.04 12.23
CA THR A 28 4.27 -15.24 11.01
C THR A 28 4.87 -13.83 11.17
N TRP A 29 4.72 -13.21 12.34
CA TRP A 29 5.28 -11.90 12.62
C TRP A 29 6.80 -11.88 12.60
N PHE A 30 7.47 -12.99 12.84
CA PHE A 30 8.92 -13.07 12.76
C PHE A 30 9.43 -12.87 11.35
N SER A 31 8.82 -13.50 10.34
CA SER A 31 9.19 -13.29 8.95
C SER A 31 8.73 -11.94 8.41
N SER A 32 7.54 -11.48 8.79
CA SER A 32 6.99 -10.22 8.28
C SER A 32 7.73 -8.97 8.76
N TRP A 33 8.39 -9.00 9.93
CA TRP A 33 9.19 -7.87 10.37
C TRP A 33 10.49 -7.69 9.59
N LEU A 34 10.94 -8.74 8.90
CA LEU A 34 12.13 -8.72 8.05
C LEU A 34 11.84 -8.21 6.63
N TRP A 35 10.60 -7.91 6.31
CA TRP A 35 10.18 -7.58 4.95
C TRP A 35 11.01 -6.48 4.29
N PRO A 36 11.30 -5.33 4.91
CA PRO A 36 12.13 -4.28 4.30
C PRO A 36 13.55 -4.74 3.93
N ILE A 37 14.04 -5.79 4.59
CA ILE A 37 15.38 -6.35 4.39
C ILE A 37 15.34 -7.51 3.39
N SER A 38 14.40 -8.44 3.58
CA SER A 38 14.32 -9.68 2.80
C SER A 38 13.90 -9.45 1.34
N LEU A 39 13.07 -8.42 1.09
CA LEU A 39 12.55 -8.11 -0.24
C LEU A 39 13.67 -7.78 -1.25
N PHE A 40 14.78 -7.21 -0.77
CA PHE A 40 15.93 -6.85 -1.58
C PHE A 40 17.12 -7.77 -1.34
N ASP A 41 16.87 -9.03 -0.99
CA ASP A 41 17.90 -10.02 -0.67
C ASP A 41 18.95 -9.57 0.37
N GLY A 42 18.55 -8.67 1.26
CA GLY A 42 19.46 -8.11 2.25
C GLY A 42 19.90 -9.09 3.34
N ILE A 43 19.21 -10.24 3.49
CA ILE A 43 19.58 -11.28 4.46
C ILE A 43 20.74 -12.13 3.94
N ASN A 44 20.63 -12.65 2.71
CA ASN A 44 21.63 -13.53 2.13
C ASN A 44 22.80 -12.77 1.48
N ASN A 45 22.52 -11.57 0.97
CA ASN A 45 23.47 -10.73 0.27
C ASN A 45 23.45 -9.29 0.82
N PRO A 46 23.85 -9.10 2.08
CA PRO A 46 23.85 -7.79 2.72
C PRO A 46 24.80 -6.84 2.00
N GLY A 47 24.31 -5.64 1.73
CA GLY A 47 25.10 -4.61 1.05
C GLY A 47 25.11 -4.71 -0.47
N ASN A 48 24.21 -5.50 -1.08
CA ASN A 48 23.98 -5.44 -2.53
C ASN A 48 23.42 -4.07 -2.96
N GLU A 49 23.41 -3.79 -4.26
CA GLU A 49 23.03 -2.48 -4.80
C GLU A 49 21.56 -2.14 -4.56
N GLU A 50 20.66 -3.12 -4.59
CA GLU A 50 19.24 -2.88 -4.35
C GLU A 50 18.98 -2.51 -2.89
N ILE A 51 19.55 -3.24 -1.91
CA ILE A 51 19.38 -2.90 -0.50
C ILE A 51 19.98 -1.54 -0.18
N LYS A 52 21.12 -1.16 -0.77
CA LYS A 52 21.69 0.18 -0.59
C LYS A 52 20.81 1.28 -1.14
N TYR A 53 20.09 1.02 -2.23
CA TYR A 53 19.22 1.99 -2.87
C TYR A 53 17.86 2.13 -2.17
N TYR A 54 17.23 1.01 -1.80
CA TYR A 54 15.85 1.00 -1.30
C TYR A 54 15.73 1.01 0.23
N TYR A 55 16.80 0.72 0.97
CA TYR A 55 16.79 0.75 2.42
C TYR A 55 17.55 1.97 2.97
N PRO A 56 16.96 2.80 3.86
CA PRO A 56 15.58 2.79 4.31
C PRO A 56 14.58 3.09 3.19
N THR A 57 13.41 2.43 3.22
CA THR A 57 12.34 2.74 2.27
C THR A 57 11.74 4.12 2.55
N ALA A 58 11.14 4.77 1.54
CA ALA A 58 10.58 6.10 1.71
C ALA A 58 9.34 6.07 2.61
N ASP A 59 8.37 5.23 2.27
CA ASP A 59 7.07 5.20 2.92
C ASP A 59 6.63 3.77 3.22
N LEU A 60 6.08 3.55 4.42
CA LEU A 60 5.31 2.38 4.78
C LEU A 60 3.84 2.76 4.84
N VAL A 61 3.00 2.06 4.09
CA VAL A 61 1.55 2.24 4.12
C VAL A 61 0.92 1.05 4.83
N THR A 62 0.17 1.29 5.90
CA THR A 62 -0.43 0.22 6.73
C THR A 62 -1.66 0.69 7.49
N GLY A 63 -2.41 -0.24 8.05
CA GLY A 63 -3.49 0.05 8.99
C GLY A 63 -2.96 0.37 10.40
N PRO A 64 -3.62 1.23 11.17
CA PRO A 64 -3.20 1.58 12.54
C PRO A 64 -3.28 0.40 13.51
N ASP A 65 -4.12 -0.59 13.24
CA ASP A 65 -4.35 -1.74 14.11
C ASP A 65 -3.09 -2.59 14.34
N ILE A 66 -2.12 -2.53 13.41
CA ILE A 66 -0.90 -3.34 13.46
C ILE A 66 0.37 -2.53 13.75
N ILE A 67 0.24 -1.35 14.35
CA ILE A 67 1.40 -0.54 14.76
C ILE A 67 2.36 -1.36 15.61
N PHE A 68 1.88 -2.00 16.68
CA PHE A 68 2.72 -2.77 17.58
C PHE A 68 3.11 -4.15 17.04
N PHE A 69 2.22 -4.75 16.26
CA PHE A 69 2.46 -6.10 15.75
C PHE A 69 3.40 -6.12 14.54
N TRP A 70 3.45 -5.05 13.78
CA TRP A 70 4.23 -5.00 12.54
C TRP A 70 5.18 -3.82 12.46
N VAL A 71 4.70 -2.57 12.58
CA VAL A 71 5.52 -1.36 12.43
C VAL A 71 6.65 -1.33 13.45
N ALA A 72 6.32 -1.46 14.74
CA ALA A 72 7.30 -1.44 15.82
C ALA A 72 8.31 -2.59 15.70
N ARG A 73 7.85 -3.77 15.30
CA ARG A 73 8.73 -4.93 15.10
C ARG A 73 9.70 -4.74 13.94
N MET A 74 9.26 -4.16 12.82
CA MET A 74 10.14 -3.80 11.71
C MET A 74 11.20 -2.79 12.13
N ILE A 75 10.84 -1.79 12.96
CA ILE A 75 11.80 -0.82 13.51
C ILE A 75 12.84 -1.53 14.37
N MET A 76 12.42 -2.42 15.26
CA MET A 76 13.35 -3.20 16.08
C MET A 76 14.31 -4.04 15.24
N ALA A 77 13.79 -4.76 14.25
CA ALA A 77 14.61 -5.55 13.32
C ALA A 77 15.54 -4.69 12.48
N GLY A 78 15.09 -3.53 12.04
CA GLY A 78 15.91 -2.58 11.29
C GLY A 78 17.13 -2.12 12.08
N TYR A 79 16.94 -1.68 13.31
CA TYR A 79 18.06 -1.28 14.15
C TYR A 79 18.98 -2.45 14.57
N GLU A 80 18.41 -3.63 14.83
CA GLU A 80 19.19 -4.81 15.21
C GLU A 80 20.07 -5.34 14.08
N TYR A 81 19.51 -5.44 12.86
CA TYR A 81 20.19 -6.12 11.74
C TYR A 81 20.83 -5.17 10.72
N MET A 82 20.30 -3.97 10.55
CA MET A 82 20.78 -2.99 9.56
C MET A 82 21.44 -1.76 10.20
N GLY A 83 21.25 -1.56 11.51
CA GLY A 83 21.75 -0.38 12.21
C GLY A 83 21.03 0.94 11.88
N ASP A 84 19.91 0.87 11.16
CA ASP A 84 19.16 2.05 10.72
C ASP A 84 17.65 1.75 10.68
N MET A 85 16.83 2.83 10.60
CA MET A 85 15.38 2.72 10.49
C MET A 85 14.98 2.03 9.18
N PRO A 86 13.92 1.20 9.16
CA PRO A 86 13.51 0.50 7.94
C PRO A 86 12.74 1.38 6.95
N PHE A 87 12.14 2.47 7.38
CA PHE A 87 11.36 3.42 6.55
C PHE A 87 11.36 4.81 7.19
N ARG A 88 11.20 5.83 6.37
CA ARG A 88 11.24 7.24 6.81
C ARG A 88 9.89 7.74 7.29
N ASN A 89 8.81 7.33 6.64
CA ASN A 89 7.45 7.74 6.94
C ASN A 89 6.54 6.53 7.11
N VAL A 90 5.50 6.69 7.93
CA VAL A 90 4.42 5.70 8.05
C VAL A 90 3.10 6.41 7.77
N TYR A 91 2.39 5.94 6.74
CA TYR A 91 1.07 6.42 6.41
C TYR A 91 0.01 5.41 6.84
N PHE A 92 -0.89 5.84 7.72
CA PHE A 92 -1.97 4.99 8.20
C PHE A 92 -3.22 5.18 7.36
N THR A 93 -3.69 4.08 6.75
CA THR A 93 -4.95 4.04 6.01
C THR A 93 -6.11 3.76 6.94
N GLY A 94 -7.32 4.18 6.56
CA GLY A 94 -8.55 3.72 7.20
C GLY A 94 -8.77 2.22 6.98
N ILE A 95 -9.46 1.60 7.94
CA ILE A 95 -9.92 0.21 7.82
C ILE A 95 -11.34 0.22 7.27
N VAL A 96 -11.64 -0.72 6.37
CA VAL A 96 -12.97 -0.84 5.79
C VAL A 96 -13.91 -1.49 6.80
N ARG A 97 -15.01 -0.80 7.10
CA ARG A 97 -16.09 -1.24 7.98
C ARG A 97 -17.41 -1.25 7.20
N ASP A 98 -18.41 -1.94 7.73
CA ASP A 98 -19.76 -1.84 7.15
C ASP A 98 -20.35 -0.43 7.38
N LYS A 99 -21.47 -0.14 6.74
CA LYS A 99 -22.10 1.20 6.78
C LYS A 99 -22.54 1.67 8.16
N ILE A 100 -22.57 0.78 9.17
CA ILE A 100 -22.85 1.15 10.58
C ILE A 100 -21.60 1.07 11.47
N GLY A 101 -20.41 0.97 10.85
CA GLY A 101 -19.13 1.06 11.56
C GLY A 101 -18.63 -0.26 12.17
N ARG A 102 -19.30 -1.40 11.93
CA ARG A 102 -18.85 -2.69 12.46
C ARG A 102 -17.70 -3.26 11.63
N LYS A 103 -16.80 -3.98 12.28
CA LYS A 103 -15.75 -4.73 11.60
C LYS A 103 -16.36 -5.75 10.65
N MET A 104 -15.88 -5.79 9.39
CA MET A 104 -16.31 -6.78 8.43
C MET A 104 -15.84 -8.18 8.82
N SER A 105 -16.72 -9.16 8.70
CA SER A 105 -16.46 -10.55 9.01
C SER A 105 -17.31 -11.47 8.14
N LYS A 106 -16.72 -12.55 7.66
CA LYS A 106 -17.46 -13.57 6.92
C LYS A 106 -18.59 -14.20 7.77
N SER A 107 -18.34 -14.37 9.07
CA SER A 107 -19.34 -14.93 10.00
C SER A 107 -20.55 -14.01 10.24
N LEU A 108 -20.38 -12.70 10.07
CA LEU A 108 -21.47 -11.72 10.19
C LEU A 108 -22.19 -11.47 8.86
N GLY A 109 -21.66 -12.01 7.76
CA GLY A 109 -22.24 -11.78 6.42
C GLY A 109 -22.23 -10.31 5.96
N ASN A 110 -21.41 -9.45 6.58
CA ASN A 110 -21.31 -8.04 6.27
C ASN A 110 -20.07 -7.68 5.44
N SER A 111 -19.38 -8.68 4.89
CA SER A 111 -18.21 -8.53 4.03
C SER A 111 -18.59 -8.95 2.61
N PRO A 112 -18.91 -8.01 1.71
CA PRO A 112 -19.22 -8.35 0.31
C PRO A 112 -17.99 -8.95 -0.37
N ASP A 113 -18.22 -9.82 -1.35
CA ASP A 113 -17.15 -10.38 -2.16
C ASP A 113 -16.64 -9.29 -3.13
N PRO A 114 -15.36 -8.94 -3.10
CA PRO A 114 -14.79 -7.95 -4.02
C PRO A 114 -14.95 -8.34 -5.49
N LEU A 115 -14.96 -9.63 -5.82
CA LEU A 115 -15.10 -10.10 -7.21
C LEU A 115 -16.51 -9.86 -7.71
N GLU A 116 -17.53 -10.09 -6.88
CA GLU A 116 -18.94 -9.79 -7.22
C GLU A 116 -19.14 -8.28 -7.44
N LEU A 117 -18.52 -7.44 -6.58
CA LEU A 117 -18.55 -5.98 -6.77
C LEU A 117 -17.87 -5.55 -8.07
N ILE A 118 -16.74 -6.16 -8.42
CA ILE A 118 -16.02 -5.88 -9.67
C ILE A 118 -16.84 -6.30 -10.88
N GLU A 119 -17.52 -7.43 -10.82
CA GLU A 119 -18.40 -7.89 -11.89
C GLU A 119 -19.58 -6.93 -12.10
N GLN A 120 -20.15 -6.41 -11.02
CA GLN A 120 -21.32 -5.52 -11.07
C GLN A 120 -20.97 -4.08 -11.45
N PHE A 121 -19.89 -3.52 -10.88
CA PHE A 121 -19.56 -2.09 -11.00
C PHE A 121 -18.31 -1.81 -11.84
N GLY A 122 -17.56 -2.86 -12.22
CA GLY A 122 -16.24 -2.73 -12.82
C GLY A 122 -15.14 -2.44 -11.80
N ALA A 123 -13.92 -2.89 -12.07
CA ALA A 123 -12.78 -2.71 -11.16
C ALA A 123 -12.52 -1.22 -10.85
N ASP A 124 -12.57 -0.36 -11.85
CA ASP A 124 -12.35 1.07 -11.67
C ASP A 124 -13.48 1.72 -10.86
N GLY A 125 -14.72 1.25 -11.01
CA GLY A 125 -15.86 1.71 -10.22
C GLY A 125 -15.67 1.41 -8.74
N VAL A 126 -15.28 0.18 -8.41
CA VAL A 126 -14.99 -0.23 -7.03
C VAL A 126 -13.81 0.57 -6.44
N ARG A 127 -12.69 0.65 -7.16
CA ARG A 127 -11.50 1.39 -6.71
C ARG A 127 -11.79 2.87 -6.49
N MET A 128 -12.46 3.52 -7.44
CA MET A 128 -12.81 4.93 -7.33
C MET A 128 -13.80 5.18 -6.21
N GLY A 129 -14.79 4.31 -6.04
CA GLY A 129 -15.75 4.37 -4.93
C GLY A 129 -15.06 4.32 -3.57
N MET A 130 -14.13 3.40 -3.41
CA MET A 130 -13.32 3.29 -2.19
C MET A 130 -12.48 4.55 -1.93
N MET A 131 -11.85 5.09 -2.95
CA MET A 131 -11.04 6.32 -2.82
C MET A 131 -11.88 7.54 -2.47
N LEU A 132 -13.07 7.69 -3.06
CA LEU A 132 -13.99 8.79 -2.74
C LEU A 132 -14.51 8.72 -1.30
N ALA A 133 -14.59 7.51 -0.73
CA ALA A 133 -15.06 7.30 0.63
C ALA A 133 -13.96 7.35 1.69
N ALA A 134 -12.68 7.37 1.30
CA ALA A 134 -11.55 7.28 2.22
C ALA A 134 -11.23 8.64 2.86
N PRO A 135 -11.64 8.90 4.11
CA PRO A 135 -11.22 10.09 4.83
C PRO A 135 -9.79 9.90 5.36
N ALA A 136 -9.02 10.97 5.43
CA ALA A 136 -7.72 10.92 6.05
C ALA A 136 -7.83 10.57 7.55
N GLY A 137 -7.15 9.49 7.97
CA GLY A 137 -7.03 9.11 9.38
C GLY A 137 -8.27 8.46 10.03
N ASN A 138 -9.32 8.18 9.27
CA ASN A 138 -10.52 7.52 9.79
C ASN A 138 -10.87 6.26 8.98
N ASP A 139 -11.70 5.40 9.57
CA ASP A 139 -12.20 4.20 8.91
C ASP A 139 -13.14 4.53 7.76
N ILE A 140 -13.14 3.65 6.76
CA ILE A 140 -13.99 3.77 5.58
C ILE A 140 -15.30 3.03 5.86
N LEU A 141 -16.40 3.76 5.89
CA LEU A 141 -17.73 3.17 5.96
C LEU A 141 -18.18 2.75 4.56
N PHE A 142 -18.10 1.46 4.29
CA PHE A 142 -18.39 0.93 2.97
C PHE A 142 -19.90 0.78 2.73
N ASP A 143 -20.33 1.31 1.59
CA ASP A 143 -21.66 1.06 1.00
C ASP A 143 -21.48 0.81 -0.51
N GLU A 144 -22.22 -0.15 -1.07
CA GLU A 144 -22.18 -0.47 -2.50
C GLU A 144 -22.54 0.73 -3.39
N ALA A 145 -23.35 1.65 -2.89
CA ALA A 145 -23.65 2.91 -3.57
C ALA A 145 -22.39 3.73 -3.91
N LEU A 146 -21.30 3.56 -3.16
CA LEU A 146 -20.01 4.20 -3.45
C LEU A 146 -19.37 3.64 -4.73
N CYS A 147 -19.52 2.34 -4.96
CA CYS A 147 -19.04 1.69 -6.19
C CYS A 147 -19.81 2.20 -7.43
N GLU A 148 -21.11 2.41 -7.28
CA GLU A 148 -21.92 3.02 -8.34
C GLU A 148 -21.51 4.47 -8.62
N GLN A 149 -21.26 5.26 -7.60
CA GLN A 149 -20.74 6.63 -7.74
C GLN A 149 -19.38 6.63 -8.46
N GLY A 150 -18.48 5.72 -8.07
CA GLY A 150 -17.19 5.54 -8.72
C GLY A 150 -17.32 5.19 -10.20
N ARG A 151 -18.18 4.23 -10.54
CA ARG A 151 -18.49 3.88 -11.93
C ARG A 151 -19.03 5.09 -12.72
N ASN A 152 -19.98 5.81 -12.16
CA ASN A 152 -20.59 6.96 -12.82
C ASN A 152 -19.58 8.09 -13.04
N PHE A 153 -18.69 8.32 -12.07
CA PHE A 153 -17.60 9.29 -12.21
C PHE A 153 -16.62 8.91 -13.34
N ASN A 154 -16.17 7.65 -13.37
CA ASN A 154 -15.28 7.17 -14.41
C ASN A 154 -15.93 7.23 -15.80
N ASN A 155 -17.21 6.93 -15.90
CA ASN A 155 -17.96 7.07 -17.15
C ASN A 155 -18.03 8.53 -17.64
N LYS A 156 -18.14 9.51 -16.74
CA LYS A 156 -18.09 10.93 -17.10
C LYS A 156 -16.73 11.29 -17.72
N ILE A 157 -15.64 10.88 -17.07
CA ILE A 157 -14.29 11.12 -17.59
C ILE A 157 -14.10 10.46 -18.95
N TRP A 158 -14.51 9.19 -19.06
CA TRP A 158 -14.40 8.44 -20.31
C TRP A 158 -15.18 9.09 -21.46
N ASN A 159 -16.41 9.53 -21.19
CA ASN A 159 -17.23 10.20 -22.19
C ASN A 159 -16.67 11.58 -22.61
N ALA A 160 -16.14 12.34 -21.65
CA ALA A 160 -15.45 13.60 -21.94
C ALA A 160 -14.21 13.34 -22.82
N PHE A 161 -13.41 12.34 -22.48
CA PHE A 161 -12.25 11.95 -23.27
C PHE A 161 -12.64 11.52 -24.71
N ARG A 162 -13.70 10.72 -24.85
CA ARG A 162 -14.21 10.30 -26.17
C ARG A 162 -14.66 11.50 -27.01
N LEU A 163 -15.30 12.48 -26.38
CA LEU A 163 -15.71 13.73 -27.06
C LEU A 163 -14.48 14.46 -27.59
N VAL A 164 -13.50 14.73 -26.73
CA VAL A 164 -12.27 15.45 -27.12
C VAL A 164 -11.49 14.67 -28.18
N LYS A 165 -11.39 13.35 -28.06
CA LYS A 165 -10.71 12.51 -29.06
C LYS A 165 -11.35 12.56 -30.44
N GLY A 166 -12.66 12.86 -30.52
CA GLY A 166 -13.38 13.03 -31.78
C GLY A 166 -13.16 14.38 -32.46
N TRP A 167 -12.55 15.34 -31.79
CA TRP A 167 -12.29 16.67 -32.38
C TRP A 167 -11.13 16.61 -33.36
N GLN A 168 -11.26 17.41 -34.41
CA GLN A 168 -10.17 17.62 -35.36
C GLN A 168 -9.49 18.94 -35.02
N VAL A 169 -8.19 18.88 -34.86
CA VAL A 169 -7.38 20.10 -34.69
C VAL A 169 -7.12 20.70 -36.05
N ALA A 170 -7.41 21.98 -36.22
CA ALA A 170 -7.14 22.73 -37.42
C ALA A 170 -6.33 23.98 -37.08
N ASP A 171 -5.44 24.35 -37.97
CA ASP A 171 -4.69 25.61 -37.87
C ASP A 171 -5.55 26.75 -38.40
N ILE A 172 -6.36 27.28 -37.47
CA ILE A 172 -7.24 28.43 -37.76
C ILE A 172 -6.88 29.58 -36.84
N GLU A 173 -7.01 30.80 -37.34
CA GLU A 173 -6.82 32.01 -36.52
C GLU A 173 -7.90 32.05 -35.44
N GLN A 174 -7.45 32.06 -34.16
CA GLN A 174 -8.38 32.12 -33.05
C GLN A 174 -8.90 33.55 -32.86
N PRO A 175 -10.21 33.75 -32.74
CA PRO A 175 -10.76 35.05 -32.40
C PRO A 175 -10.32 35.46 -30.98
N GLU A 176 -10.25 36.77 -30.75
CA GLU A 176 -9.75 37.36 -29.52
C GLU A 176 -10.46 36.84 -28.26
N TYR A 177 -11.79 36.67 -28.33
CA TYR A 177 -12.57 36.12 -27.24
C TYR A 177 -12.19 34.66 -26.86
N ALA A 178 -11.77 33.87 -27.86
CA ALA A 178 -11.33 32.49 -27.63
C ALA A 178 -9.95 32.45 -26.95
N LYS A 179 -9.04 33.35 -27.33
CA LYS A 179 -7.74 33.51 -26.65
C LYS A 179 -7.94 33.90 -25.19
N LEU A 180 -8.80 34.89 -24.95
CA LEU A 180 -9.12 35.33 -23.57
C LEU A 180 -9.74 34.20 -22.73
N ALA A 181 -10.63 33.40 -23.30
CA ALA A 181 -11.23 32.25 -22.62
C ALA A 181 -10.19 31.19 -22.26
N THR A 182 -9.24 30.90 -23.15
CA THR A 182 -8.14 29.96 -22.92
C THR A 182 -7.22 30.48 -21.82
N GLU A 183 -6.81 31.75 -21.87
CA GLU A 183 -5.98 32.35 -20.81
C GLU A 183 -6.67 32.34 -19.44
N TRP A 184 -7.96 32.61 -19.39
CA TRP A 184 -8.74 32.50 -18.18
C TRP A 184 -8.78 31.07 -17.65
N PHE A 185 -9.01 30.09 -18.51
CA PHE A 185 -9.03 28.68 -18.17
C PHE A 185 -7.67 28.21 -17.60
N ASP A 186 -6.58 28.55 -18.30
CA ASP A 186 -5.22 28.23 -17.88
C ASP A 186 -4.89 28.85 -16.51
N SER A 187 -5.31 30.11 -16.30
CA SER A 187 -5.14 30.78 -15.01
C SER A 187 -5.93 30.11 -13.88
N MET A 188 -7.13 29.59 -14.19
CA MET A 188 -7.92 28.84 -13.20
C MET A 188 -7.32 27.47 -12.90
N LEU A 189 -6.87 26.76 -13.94
CA LEU A 189 -6.25 25.44 -13.79
C LEU A 189 -4.95 25.51 -12.98
N ALA A 190 -4.15 26.55 -13.17
CA ALA A 190 -2.92 26.76 -12.42
C ALA A 190 -3.13 27.06 -10.91
N LYS A 191 -4.35 27.38 -10.50
CA LYS A 191 -4.72 27.66 -9.11
C LYS A 191 -5.33 26.44 -8.38
N THR A 192 -5.66 25.38 -9.14
CA THR A 192 -6.22 24.13 -8.63
C THR A 192 -5.10 23.14 -8.31
#